data_3aa1d3eedb44933095ce720afa79d078
#
_entry.id   3aa1d3eedb44933095ce720afa79d078
#
_cell.length_a   1.000
_cell.length_b   1.000
_cell.length_c   1.000
_cell.angle_alpha   90.00
_cell.angle_beta   90.00
_cell.angle_gamma   90.00
#
_symmetry.space_group_name_H-M   'P 1'
#
loop_
_entity.id
_entity.type
_entity.pdbx_description
1 polymer ?
#
loop_
_entity_poly.entity_id
_entity_poly.type
_entity_poly.pdbx_seq_one_letter_code
_entity_poly.pdbx_strand_id
1 'polypeptide(L)'
;MTELIKVDEKRYAEPIILDNNIILPGQEETVRLSAGRLPSDNRLYIYAHVYRSVNPGPTVLMMGGVHGDEINGVMVARNMIEEKVFEKLNRGTVISVPLLNVFGFINFSREVPDGKDINRSFPGTMAGSLLQE
;
A
#
# COMPACT_ATOMS: atom_id res chain seq x y z
N MET A 1 -29.09 -2.72 -10.30
CA MET A 1 -28.49 -1.62 -11.09
C MET A 1 -27.18 -1.24 -10.47
N THR A 2 -26.08 -1.42 -11.16
CA THR A 2 -24.76 -1.06 -10.64
C THR A 2 -24.62 0.45 -10.75
N GLU A 3 -24.59 1.14 -9.64
CA GLU A 3 -24.28 2.57 -9.63
C GLU A 3 -22.85 2.75 -10.14
N LEU A 4 -22.69 3.37 -11.30
CA LEU A 4 -21.39 3.66 -11.86
C LEU A 4 -20.68 4.63 -10.93
N ILE A 5 -19.52 4.24 -10.41
CA ILE A 5 -18.67 5.12 -9.60
C ILE A 5 -18.34 6.34 -10.47
N LYS A 6 -18.88 7.49 -10.10
CA LYS A 6 -18.55 8.76 -10.77
C LYS A 6 -17.13 9.14 -10.37
N VAL A 7 -16.25 9.20 -11.36
CA VAL A 7 -14.87 9.63 -11.16
C VAL A 7 -14.82 11.15 -11.25
N ASP A 8 -14.32 11.80 -10.23
CA ASP A 8 -14.01 13.23 -10.24
C ASP A 8 -12.71 13.46 -11.00
N GLU A 9 -12.83 13.89 -12.26
CA GLU A 9 -11.67 14.10 -13.15
C GLU A 9 -10.73 15.20 -12.63
N LYS A 10 -11.29 16.24 -12.00
CA LYS A 10 -10.47 17.33 -11.42
C LYS A 10 -9.63 16.81 -10.27
N ARG A 11 -10.24 16.05 -9.39
CA ARG A 11 -9.52 15.40 -8.28
C ARG A 11 -8.52 14.37 -8.77
N TYR A 12 -8.80 13.67 -9.84
CA TYR A 12 -7.85 12.72 -10.44
C TYR A 12 -6.61 13.42 -10.99
N ALA A 13 -6.74 14.64 -11.50
CA ALA A 13 -5.61 15.42 -12.02
C ALA A 13 -4.64 15.89 -10.91
N GLU A 14 -5.10 15.92 -9.66
CA GLU A 14 -4.25 16.27 -8.53
C GLU A 14 -3.19 15.20 -8.27
N PRO A 15 -2.00 15.57 -7.78
CA PRO A 15 -0.97 14.60 -7.44
C PRO A 15 -1.40 13.73 -6.27
N ILE A 16 -1.00 12.46 -6.29
CA ILE A 16 -0.97 11.62 -5.09
C ILE A 16 0.33 11.93 -4.36
N ILE A 17 0.24 12.23 -3.07
CA ILE A 17 1.40 12.48 -2.22
C ILE A 17 1.50 11.37 -1.20
N LEU A 18 2.57 10.59 -1.26
CA LEU A 18 2.89 9.54 -0.31
C LEU A 18 4.31 9.77 0.22
N ASP A 19 4.43 10.03 1.52
CA ASP A 19 5.72 10.24 2.19
C ASP A 19 6.67 11.14 1.39
N ASN A 20 6.24 12.36 1.06
CA ASN A 20 6.95 13.35 0.25
C ASN A 20 7.20 12.98 -1.23
N ASN A 21 6.72 11.83 -1.69
CA ASN A 21 6.75 11.49 -3.12
C ASN A 21 5.48 12.02 -3.79
N ILE A 22 5.66 12.73 -4.88
CA ILE A 22 4.60 13.36 -5.67
C ILE A 22 4.41 12.54 -6.93
N ILE A 23 3.22 11.96 -7.12
CA ILE A 23 2.93 11.05 -8.24
C ILE A 23 1.79 11.63 -9.07
N LEU A 24 2.09 12.03 -10.30
CA LEU A 24 1.14 12.58 -11.24
C LEU A 24 0.46 11.48 -12.08
N PRO A 25 -0.69 11.77 -12.72
CA PRO A 25 -1.27 10.86 -13.71
C PRO A 25 -0.25 10.45 -14.79
N GLY A 26 -0.25 9.18 -15.17
CA GLY A 26 0.69 8.63 -16.14
C GLY A 26 2.05 8.22 -15.57
N GLN A 27 2.26 8.38 -14.26
CA GLN A 27 3.52 8.01 -13.60
C GLN A 27 3.41 6.68 -12.85
N GLU A 28 4.55 6.03 -12.69
CA GLU A 28 4.78 4.89 -11.83
C GLU A 28 5.85 5.24 -10.83
N GLU A 29 5.64 4.88 -9.56
CA GLU A 29 6.62 5.11 -8.49
C GLU A 29 6.61 3.97 -7.49
N THR A 30 7.79 3.62 -7.00
CA THR A 30 7.95 2.77 -5.82
C THR A 30 8.31 3.66 -4.64
N VAL A 31 7.37 3.77 -3.71
CA VAL A 31 7.49 4.61 -2.51
C VAL A 31 7.91 3.76 -1.33
N ARG A 32 8.83 4.27 -0.56
CA ARG A 32 9.34 3.65 0.65
C ARG A 32 8.80 4.39 1.87
N LEU A 33 7.83 3.77 2.54
CA LEU A 33 7.18 4.30 3.73
C LEU A 33 7.91 3.83 4.98
N SER A 34 8.24 4.72 5.91
CA SER A 34 8.87 4.35 7.17
C SER A 34 7.85 3.66 8.07
N ALA A 35 8.12 2.42 8.46
CA ALA A 35 7.26 1.63 9.34
C ALA A 35 7.74 1.59 10.80
N GLY A 36 8.93 2.11 11.08
CA GLY A 36 9.50 2.11 12.42
C GLY A 36 11.01 1.93 12.43
N ARG A 37 11.57 1.79 13.63
CA ARG A 37 13.00 1.53 13.85
C ARG A 37 13.21 0.33 14.75
N LEU A 38 14.23 -0.44 14.46
CA LEU A 38 14.75 -1.45 15.37
C LEU A 38 15.61 -0.80 16.46
N PRO A 39 15.85 -1.49 17.59
CA PRO A 39 16.80 -1.01 18.61
C PRO A 39 18.21 -0.76 18.11
N SER A 40 18.59 -1.38 16.97
CA SER A 40 19.85 -1.14 16.25
C SER A 40 19.87 0.17 15.45
N ASP A 41 18.83 0.99 15.56
CA ASP A 41 18.56 2.19 14.77
C ASP A 41 18.28 1.94 13.27
N ASN A 42 18.27 0.70 12.82
CA ASN A 42 17.89 0.36 11.46
C ASN A 42 16.41 0.63 11.23
N ARG A 43 16.09 1.30 10.12
CA ARG A 43 14.69 1.57 9.74
C ARG A 43 14.07 0.36 9.05
N LEU A 44 12.82 0.11 9.40
CA LEU A 44 11.94 -0.79 8.65
C LEU A 44 11.09 0.02 7.68
N TYR A 45 10.91 -0.51 6.48
CA TYR A 45 10.14 0.14 5.44
C TYR A 45 9.05 -0.76 4.90
N ILE A 46 7.92 -0.14 4.55
CA ILE A 46 6.86 -0.72 3.76
C ILE A 46 6.99 -0.14 2.36
N TYR A 47 6.96 -0.99 1.34
CA TYR A 47 7.02 -0.54 -0.05
C TYR A 47 5.62 -0.48 -0.65
N ALA A 48 5.28 0.68 -1.22
CA ALA A 48 4.08 0.88 -2.00
C ALA A 48 4.45 1.12 -3.47
N HIS A 49 3.92 0.30 -4.34
CA HIS A 49 4.10 0.45 -5.80
C HIS A 49 2.85 1.12 -6.36
N VAL A 50 3.03 2.32 -6.92
CA VAL A 50 1.93 3.14 -7.43
C VAL A 50 1.98 3.18 -8.95
N TYR A 51 0.87 2.84 -9.58
CA TYR A 51 0.68 2.87 -11.03
C TYR A 51 -0.50 3.78 -11.33
N ARG A 52 -0.27 4.87 -12.05
CA ARG A 52 -1.32 5.82 -12.43
C ARG A 52 -1.46 5.91 -13.94
N SER A 53 -2.65 5.58 -14.45
CA SER A 53 -2.99 5.84 -15.85
C SER A 53 -3.08 7.35 -16.11
N VAL A 54 -2.90 7.76 -17.35
CA VAL A 54 -3.23 9.13 -17.80
C VAL A 54 -4.74 9.37 -17.79
N ASN A 55 -5.54 8.31 -17.88
CA ASN A 55 -6.99 8.39 -17.94
C ASN A 55 -7.60 8.32 -16.53
N PRO A 56 -8.53 9.24 -16.20
CA PRO A 56 -9.22 9.23 -14.93
C PRO A 56 -9.95 7.92 -14.65
N GLY A 57 -9.90 7.48 -13.40
CA GLY A 57 -10.54 6.25 -12.96
C GLY A 57 -10.47 6.08 -11.45
N PRO A 58 -11.00 4.98 -10.93
CA PRO A 58 -10.95 4.68 -9.51
C PRO A 58 -9.51 4.43 -9.03
N THR A 59 -9.29 4.62 -7.74
CA THR A 59 -8.07 4.19 -7.05
C THR A 59 -8.35 2.88 -6.32
N VAL A 60 -7.53 1.87 -6.60
CA VAL A 60 -7.59 0.57 -5.95
C VAL A 60 -6.35 0.39 -5.10
N LEU A 61 -6.55 0.12 -3.81
CA LEU A 61 -5.49 -0.27 -2.89
C LEU A 61 -5.50 -1.80 -2.76
N MET A 62 -4.37 -2.42 -3.07
CA MET A 62 -4.14 -3.85 -2.93
C MET A 62 -3.05 -4.09 -1.90
N MET A 63 -3.38 -4.84 -0.85
CA MET A 63 -2.44 -5.14 0.22
C MET A 63 -2.28 -6.64 0.41
N GLY A 64 -1.03 -7.08 0.60
CA GLY A 64 -0.68 -8.43 1.04
C GLY A 64 0.00 -8.37 2.41
N GLY A 65 0.09 -9.52 3.09
CA GLY A 65 0.82 -9.63 4.35
C GLY A 65 0.31 -8.72 5.46
N VAL A 66 -1.00 -8.52 5.57
CA VAL A 66 -1.62 -7.83 6.72
C VAL A 66 -1.30 -8.57 8.01
N HIS A 67 -1.33 -9.90 7.96
CA HIS A 67 -0.74 -10.76 8.99
C HIS A 67 0.59 -11.31 8.47
N GLY A 68 1.62 -11.25 9.30
CA GLY A 68 2.99 -11.58 8.87
C GLY A 68 3.21 -13.06 8.51
N ASP A 69 2.38 -13.95 9.01
CA ASP A 69 2.42 -15.40 8.75
C ASP A 69 1.60 -15.83 7.52
N GLU A 70 0.85 -14.91 6.91
CA GLU A 70 0.01 -15.17 5.72
C GLU A 70 0.76 -14.77 4.44
N ILE A 71 1.58 -15.66 3.91
CA ILE A 71 2.50 -15.38 2.80
C ILE A 71 1.88 -15.42 1.41
N ASN A 72 0.73 -16.09 1.23
CA ASN A 72 0.13 -16.25 -0.10
C ASN A 72 -0.23 -14.91 -0.74
N GLY A 73 -0.82 -13.99 0.01
CA GLY A 73 -1.14 -12.64 -0.49
C GLY A 73 0.10 -11.85 -0.89
N VAL A 74 1.19 -12.00 -0.16
CA VAL A 74 2.48 -11.39 -0.49
C VAL A 74 2.99 -11.89 -1.83
N MET A 75 2.96 -13.20 -2.05
CA MET A 75 3.43 -13.83 -3.29
C MET A 75 2.57 -13.43 -4.48
N VAL A 76 1.25 -13.39 -4.34
CA VAL A 76 0.33 -12.94 -5.40
C VAL A 76 0.64 -11.49 -5.78
N ALA A 77 0.74 -10.60 -4.81
CA ALA A 77 1.01 -9.19 -5.07
C ALA A 77 2.38 -8.97 -5.73
N ARG A 78 3.41 -9.68 -5.28
CA ARG A 78 4.73 -9.66 -5.90
C ARG A 78 4.73 -10.15 -7.34
N ASN A 79 4.11 -11.30 -7.59
CA ASN A 79 4.04 -11.86 -8.94
C ASN A 79 3.33 -10.89 -9.90
N MET A 80 2.25 -10.22 -9.47
CA MET A 80 1.57 -9.23 -10.30
C MET A 80 2.47 -8.04 -10.67
N ILE A 81 3.37 -7.63 -9.76
CA ILE A 81 4.34 -6.57 -10.04
C ILE A 81 5.43 -7.08 -10.99
N GLU A 82 6.01 -8.25 -10.73
CA GLU A 82 7.06 -8.86 -11.54
C GLU A 82 6.59 -9.17 -12.97
N GLU A 83 5.35 -9.61 -13.13
CA GLU A 83 4.71 -9.85 -14.44
C GLU A 83 4.16 -8.57 -15.09
N LYS A 84 4.38 -7.40 -14.47
CA LYS A 84 4.01 -6.08 -15.01
C LYS A 84 2.53 -5.93 -15.34
N VAL A 85 1.67 -6.58 -14.53
CA VAL A 85 0.22 -6.58 -14.74
C VAL A 85 -0.36 -5.17 -14.73
N PHE A 86 0.19 -4.28 -13.91
CA PHE A 86 -0.32 -2.92 -13.73
C PHE A 86 0.25 -1.88 -14.71
N GLU A 87 1.29 -2.22 -15.49
CA GLU A 87 1.90 -1.28 -16.46
C GLU A 87 0.94 -0.95 -17.62
N LYS A 88 -0.06 -1.79 -17.87
CA LYS A 88 -1.06 -1.61 -18.93
C LYS A 88 -2.41 -1.14 -18.38
N LEU A 89 -2.39 -0.35 -17.33
CA LEU A 89 -3.60 0.16 -16.70
C LEU A 89 -4.33 1.12 -17.66
N ASN A 90 -5.54 0.78 -18.08
CA ASN A 90 -6.32 1.59 -19.01
C ASN A 90 -6.80 2.90 -18.39
N ARG A 91 -7.14 2.89 -17.11
CA ARG A 91 -7.65 4.05 -16.36
C ARG A 91 -7.47 3.86 -14.86
N GLY A 92 -7.44 4.97 -14.14
CA GLY A 92 -7.37 4.96 -12.69
C GLY A 92 -5.98 4.71 -12.12
N THR A 93 -5.94 4.31 -10.87
CA THR A 93 -4.71 4.13 -10.10
C THR A 93 -4.74 2.79 -9.36
N VAL A 94 -3.62 2.10 -9.35
CA VAL A 94 -3.37 0.97 -8.45
C VAL A 94 -2.25 1.34 -7.50
N ILE A 95 -2.48 1.14 -6.21
CA ILE A 95 -1.47 1.21 -5.16
C ILE A 95 -1.32 -0.21 -4.62
N SER A 96 -0.18 -0.83 -4.87
CA SER A 96 0.11 -2.19 -4.42
C SER A 96 1.12 -2.18 -3.28
N VAL A 97 0.73 -2.73 -2.14
CA VAL A 97 1.56 -2.93 -0.96
C VAL A 97 1.70 -4.43 -0.72
N PRO A 98 2.73 -5.09 -1.30
CA PRO A 98 2.85 -6.54 -1.22
C PRO A 98 3.00 -7.08 0.20
N LEU A 99 3.66 -6.33 1.07
CA LEU A 99 3.89 -6.73 2.46
C LEU A 99 3.63 -5.54 3.39
N LEU A 100 2.49 -5.54 4.06
CA LEU A 100 2.13 -4.48 5.01
C LEU A 100 2.81 -4.70 6.37
N ASN A 101 2.67 -5.89 6.94
CA ASN A 101 3.23 -6.23 8.24
C ASN A 101 4.64 -6.82 8.11
N VAL A 102 5.61 -5.97 7.81
CA VAL A 102 7.02 -6.36 7.65
C VAL A 102 7.57 -7.03 8.91
N PHE A 103 7.24 -6.47 10.08
CA PHE A 103 7.71 -6.99 11.37
C PHE A 103 7.15 -8.39 11.63
N GLY A 104 5.85 -8.57 11.47
CA GLY A 104 5.21 -9.88 11.62
C GLY A 104 5.76 -10.91 10.64
N PHE A 105 6.06 -10.50 9.41
CA PHE A 105 6.66 -11.39 8.40
C PHE A 105 8.04 -11.91 8.83
N ILE A 106 8.91 -11.03 9.33
CA ILE A 106 10.25 -11.41 9.81
C ILE A 106 10.18 -12.39 10.99
N ASN A 107 9.19 -12.22 11.86
CA ASN A 107 9.02 -13.02 13.07
C ASN A 107 8.04 -14.20 12.89
N PHE A 108 7.52 -14.43 11.71
CA PHE A 108 6.46 -15.42 11.43
C PHE A 108 5.26 -15.25 12.36
N SER A 109 4.88 -14.02 12.66
CA SER A 109 3.83 -13.65 13.59
C SER A 109 2.67 -13.01 12.84
N ARG A 110 1.46 -13.29 13.33
CA ARG A 110 0.23 -12.60 12.92
C ARG A 110 0.25 -11.11 13.31
N GLU A 111 0.82 -10.82 14.46
CA GLU A 111 0.73 -9.55 15.17
C GLU A 111 1.93 -8.63 14.87
N VAL A 112 1.85 -7.41 15.32
CA VAL A 112 2.94 -6.44 15.37
C VAL A 112 3.61 -6.45 16.75
N PRO A 113 4.73 -5.70 16.97
CA PRO A 113 5.52 -5.76 18.20
C PRO A 113 4.74 -5.51 19.48
N ASP A 114 3.66 -4.74 19.44
CA ASP A 114 2.83 -4.44 20.60
C ASP A 114 1.70 -5.48 20.86
N GLY A 115 1.72 -6.59 20.12
CA GLY A 115 0.76 -7.69 20.25
C GLY A 115 -0.62 -7.41 19.67
N LYS A 116 -0.77 -6.36 18.88
CA LYS A 116 -2.05 -6.00 18.24
C LYS A 116 -2.20 -6.59 16.85
N ASP A 117 -3.44 -6.83 16.48
CA ASP A 117 -3.83 -7.26 15.14
C ASP A 117 -4.06 -6.04 14.24
N ILE A 118 -3.24 -5.88 13.20
CA ILE A 118 -3.37 -4.80 12.21
C ILE A 118 -4.78 -4.73 11.63
N ASN A 119 -5.41 -5.88 11.36
CA ASN A 119 -6.73 -5.93 10.77
C ASN A 119 -7.84 -5.37 11.68
N ARG A 120 -7.54 -5.08 12.94
CA ARG A 120 -8.43 -4.41 13.90
C ARG A 120 -8.10 -2.93 14.08
N SER A 121 -7.09 -2.41 13.39
CA SER A 121 -6.56 -1.05 13.57
C SER A 121 -6.96 -0.08 12.45
N PHE A 122 -7.59 -0.56 11.39
CA PHE A 122 -8.11 0.30 10.33
C PHE A 122 -9.32 1.11 10.78
N PRO A 123 -9.44 2.37 10.32
CA PRO A 123 -8.60 3.10 9.36
C PRO A 123 -7.37 3.79 9.97
N GLY A 124 -7.07 3.60 11.22
CA GLY A 124 -5.98 4.26 11.91
C GLY A 124 -6.33 5.64 12.46
N THR A 125 -5.48 6.19 13.31
CA THR A 125 -5.60 7.54 13.88
C THR A 125 -4.23 8.17 14.07
N MET A 126 -4.15 9.51 13.98
CA MET A 126 -2.88 10.25 14.17
C MET A 126 -2.30 10.14 15.60
N ALA A 127 -3.08 9.73 16.58
CA ALA A 127 -2.68 9.58 17.98
C ALA A 127 -2.76 8.14 18.47
N GLY A 128 -2.76 7.19 17.55
CA GLY A 128 -2.88 5.77 17.84
C GLY A 128 -1.57 5.11 18.29
N SER A 129 -1.63 3.80 18.47
CA SER A 129 -0.44 2.97 18.62
C SER A 129 0.34 2.90 17.30
N LEU A 130 1.50 2.21 17.30
CA LEU A 130 2.32 1.96 16.09
C LEU A 130 1.55 1.46 14.87
N LEU A 131 0.34 0.95 15.06
CA LEU A 131 -0.52 0.46 13.98
C LEU A 131 -1.51 1.51 13.45
N GLN A 132 -1.62 2.63 14.10
CA GLN A 132 -2.63 3.65 13.83
C GLN A 132 -2.03 4.97 13.33
N GLU A 133 -0.71 5.06 13.33
CA GLU A 133 0.07 6.11 12.68
C GLU A 133 0.31 5.76 11.20
#